data_ee907c7043d39565d059b695d022f542
#
_entry.id   ee907c7043d39565d059b695d022f542
#
_cell.length_a   1.000
_cell.length_b   1.000
_cell.length_c   1.000
_cell.angle_alpha   90.00
_cell.angle_beta   90.00
_cell.angle_gamma   90.00
#
_symmetry.space_group_name_H-M   'P 1'
#
loop_
_entity.id
_entity.type
_entity.pdbx_description
1 polymer ?
#
loop_
_entity_poly.entity_id
_entity_poly.type
_entity_poly.pdbx_seq_one_letter_code
_entity_poly.pdbx_strand_id
1 'polypeptide(L)'
;LAGASFVAHSNESGMSIITVILNADNTDTDDYARFTATNDLLNYVVYHWESKTIAKKGQAIGKSQAPVLDGKSKQVTAVAKSDFNIIQKIDANNSKHIKVTTNQVQAPVNSSDKVGTATFEDKSLVGEGYLPNQGMPSMELVAGKEVKKSFFLKVWWNHFVNFVNEKL
;
A
#
# COMPACT_ATOMS: atom_id res chain seq x y z
N LEU A 1 2.03 -43.72 1.37
CA LEU A 1 0.70 -43.16 1.12
C LEU A 1 0.78 -41.66 1.39
N ALA A 2 0.36 -40.83 0.44
CA ALA A 2 0.18 -39.41 0.70
C ALA A 2 -1.10 -39.28 1.56
N GLY A 3 -1.01 -38.64 2.72
CA GLY A 3 -2.15 -38.39 3.60
C GLY A 3 -3.21 -37.53 2.93
N ALA A 4 -4.29 -37.27 3.64
CA ALA A 4 -5.36 -36.41 3.13
C ALA A 4 -4.85 -34.98 2.92
N SER A 5 -5.18 -34.37 1.77
CA SER A 5 -4.80 -33.02 1.45
C SER A 5 -6.05 -32.19 1.14
N PHE A 6 -6.02 -30.90 1.49
CA PHE A 6 -7.12 -29.98 1.25
C PHE A 6 -6.61 -28.55 1.02
N VAL A 7 -7.23 -27.86 0.09
CA VAL A 7 -6.99 -26.43 -0.16
C VAL A 7 -8.31 -25.71 -0.04
N ALA A 8 -8.33 -24.65 0.77
CA ALA A 8 -9.51 -23.82 0.93
C ALA A 8 -9.18 -22.33 0.74
N HIS A 9 -10.18 -21.59 0.32
CA HIS A 9 -10.14 -20.12 0.21
C HIS A 9 -11.34 -19.55 0.99
N SER A 10 -11.07 -18.53 1.78
CA SER A 10 -12.08 -17.77 2.51
C SER A 10 -11.85 -16.27 2.37
N ASN A 11 -12.92 -15.49 2.38
CA ASN A 11 -12.89 -14.03 2.49
C ASN A 11 -13.50 -13.63 3.82
N GLU A 12 -12.64 -13.29 4.77
CA GLU A 12 -13.05 -12.96 6.14
C GLU A 12 -12.45 -11.62 6.56
N SER A 13 -13.27 -10.74 7.12
CA SER A 13 -12.83 -9.45 7.68
C SER A 13 -11.98 -8.59 6.74
N GLY A 14 -12.29 -8.63 5.44
CA GLY A 14 -11.55 -7.91 4.40
C GLY A 14 -10.20 -8.54 4.03
N MET A 15 -9.94 -9.77 4.47
CA MET A 15 -8.77 -10.56 4.11
C MET A 15 -9.17 -11.71 3.18
N SER A 16 -8.38 -11.96 2.14
CA SER A 16 -8.46 -13.15 1.30
C SER A 16 -7.44 -14.17 1.81
N ILE A 17 -7.93 -15.28 2.35
CA ILE A 17 -7.14 -16.28 3.05
C ILE A 17 -7.15 -17.57 2.24
N ILE A 18 -5.97 -18.13 1.97
CA ILE A 18 -5.81 -19.45 1.35
C ILE A 18 -5.12 -20.35 2.37
N THR A 19 -5.72 -21.49 2.66
CA THR A 19 -5.14 -22.53 3.50
C THR A 19 -4.80 -23.75 2.67
N VAL A 20 -3.66 -24.37 2.97
CA VAL A 20 -3.20 -25.60 2.34
C VAL A 20 -2.84 -26.59 3.42
N ILE A 21 -3.56 -27.71 3.46
CA ILE A 21 -3.30 -28.85 4.35
C ILE A 21 -2.72 -29.97 3.50
N LEU A 22 -1.59 -30.49 3.92
CA LEU A 22 -0.93 -31.62 3.27
C LEU A 22 -0.70 -32.72 4.32
N ASN A 23 -0.96 -33.96 3.92
CA ASN A 23 -0.69 -35.14 4.74
C ASN A 23 -1.40 -35.11 6.10
N ALA A 24 -2.67 -34.71 6.14
CA ALA A 24 -3.47 -34.86 7.36
C ALA A 24 -3.68 -36.33 7.66
N ASP A 25 -3.70 -36.67 8.95
CA ASP A 25 -3.96 -38.01 9.40
C ASP A 25 -5.41 -38.41 9.08
N ASN A 26 -5.57 -39.45 8.28
CA ASN A 26 -6.84 -40.13 8.08
C ASN A 26 -6.79 -41.43 8.82
N THR A 27 -7.68 -41.59 9.78
CA THR A 27 -7.93 -42.87 10.46
C THR A 27 -9.24 -43.46 9.93
N ASP A 28 -9.45 -44.74 10.12
CA ASP A 28 -10.70 -45.39 9.74
C ASP A 28 -11.94 -44.83 10.50
N THR A 29 -11.69 -44.04 11.53
CA THR A 29 -12.70 -43.39 12.38
C THR A 29 -12.80 -41.89 12.25
N ASP A 30 -11.79 -41.22 11.64
CA ASP A 30 -11.75 -39.76 11.40
C ASP A 30 -11.27 -39.41 9.98
N ASP A 31 -12.21 -39.18 9.09
CA ASP A 31 -11.96 -38.70 7.72
C ASP A 31 -12.01 -37.16 7.62
N TYR A 32 -12.17 -36.48 8.76
CA TYR A 32 -12.37 -35.01 8.81
C TYR A 32 -11.14 -34.23 9.23
N ALA A 33 -10.02 -34.86 9.58
CA ALA A 33 -8.82 -34.18 10.11
C ALA A 33 -8.34 -33.00 9.24
N ARG A 34 -8.38 -33.13 7.91
CA ARG A 34 -8.03 -32.02 6.98
C ARG A 34 -8.94 -30.82 7.11
N PHE A 35 -10.23 -31.03 7.38
CA PHE A 35 -11.21 -29.94 7.53
C PHE A 35 -11.06 -29.28 8.90
N THR A 36 -10.83 -30.07 9.94
CA THR A 36 -10.55 -29.55 11.29
C THR A 36 -9.31 -28.67 11.27
N ALA A 37 -8.20 -29.17 10.70
CA ALA A 37 -6.95 -28.40 10.57
C ALA A 37 -7.13 -27.13 9.71
N THR A 38 -7.95 -27.19 8.65
CA THR A 38 -8.28 -26.01 7.84
C THR A 38 -9.00 -24.95 8.67
N ASN A 39 -10.02 -25.37 9.43
CA ASN A 39 -10.80 -24.49 10.28
C ASN A 39 -9.95 -23.83 11.37
N ASP A 40 -9.05 -24.61 11.98
CA ASP A 40 -8.12 -24.10 13.00
C ASP A 40 -7.17 -23.02 12.43
N LEU A 41 -6.64 -23.22 11.22
CA LEU A 41 -5.81 -22.23 10.53
C LEU A 41 -6.60 -20.97 10.16
N LEU A 42 -7.83 -21.11 9.67
CA LEU A 42 -8.69 -19.96 9.35
C LEU A 42 -9.00 -19.17 10.62
N ASN A 43 -9.39 -19.83 11.68
CA ASN A 43 -9.64 -19.21 12.98
C ASN A 43 -8.39 -18.51 13.52
N TYR A 44 -7.22 -19.16 13.44
CA TYR A 44 -5.95 -18.55 13.84
C TYR A 44 -5.71 -17.22 13.12
N VAL A 45 -5.90 -17.17 11.78
CA VAL A 45 -5.72 -15.93 11.02
C VAL A 45 -6.73 -14.87 11.45
N VAL A 46 -8.01 -15.21 11.54
CA VAL A 46 -9.09 -14.25 11.89
C VAL A 46 -8.92 -13.68 13.30
N TYR A 47 -8.41 -14.48 14.25
CA TYR A 47 -8.18 -14.01 15.63
C TYR A 47 -6.88 -13.23 15.82
N HIS A 48 -5.91 -13.33 14.91
CA HIS A 48 -4.60 -12.70 15.10
C HIS A 48 -4.26 -11.65 14.05
N TRP A 49 -5.02 -11.54 12.96
CA TRP A 49 -4.74 -10.64 11.86
C TRP A 49 -5.99 -9.83 11.49
N GLU A 50 -5.75 -8.62 10.99
CA GLU A 50 -6.79 -7.71 10.51
C GLU A 50 -6.40 -7.04 9.20
N SER A 51 -7.40 -6.68 8.39
CA SER A 51 -7.24 -5.73 7.30
C SER A 51 -7.49 -4.32 7.82
N LYS A 52 -6.45 -3.49 7.85
CA LYS A 52 -6.52 -2.12 8.36
C LYS A 52 -6.40 -1.09 7.26
N THR A 53 -7.36 -0.17 7.20
CA THR A 53 -7.30 0.97 6.29
C THR A 53 -6.34 2.02 6.84
N ILE A 54 -5.27 2.29 6.11
CA ILE A 54 -4.27 3.31 6.43
C ILE A 54 -4.70 4.69 5.95
N ALA A 55 -5.28 4.75 4.75
CA ALA A 55 -5.84 5.97 4.19
C ALA A 55 -7.01 5.64 3.28
N LYS A 56 -8.07 6.45 3.33
CA LYS A 56 -9.17 6.40 2.38
C LYS A 56 -8.84 7.19 1.13
N LYS A 57 -9.47 6.86 0.01
CA LYS A 57 -9.38 7.63 -1.23
C LYS A 57 -9.53 9.14 -0.97
N GLY A 58 -8.60 9.93 -1.49
CA GLY A 58 -8.56 11.38 -1.33
C GLY A 58 -7.96 11.86 0.00
N GLN A 59 -7.59 10.96 0.92
CA GLN A 59 -6.96 11.31 2.18
C GLN A 59 -5.43 11.40 2.03
N ALA A 60 -4.81 12.40 2.64
CA ALA A 60 -3.35 12.52 2.71
C ALA A 60 -2.77 11.55 3.76
N ILE A 61 -1.61 10.98 3.47
CA ILE A 61 -0.85 10.16 4.41
C ILE A 61 0.21 11.06 5.05
N GLY A 62 -0.01 11.42 6.31
CA GLY A 62 0.86 12.37 7.00
C GLY A 62 0.86 13.75 6.35
N LYS A 63 2.02 14.40 6.29
CA LYS A 63 2.21 15.74 5.67
C LYS A 63 2.80 15.62 4.26
N SER A 64 2.28 14.69 3.45
CA SER A 64 2.80 14.46 2.10
C SER A 64 2.53 15.64 1.16
N GLN A 65 3.61 16.26 0.68
CA GLN A 65 3.58 17.37 -0.28
C GLN A 65 4.49 17.03 -1.46
N ALA A 66 3.97 17.20 -2.68
CA ALA A 66 4.76 17.05 -3.90
C ALA A 66 5.17 18.44 -4.42
N PRO A 67 6.47 18.67 -4.73
CA PRO A 67 6.93 19.92 -5.33
C PRO A 67 6.33 20.11 -6.73
N VAL A 68 5.92 21.34 -7.05
CA VAL A 68 5.37 21.71 -8.35
C VAL A 68 6.23 22.77 -8.99
N LEU A 69 6.83 22.44 -10.15
CA LEU A 69 7.53 23.39 -10.98
C LEU A 69 6.57 24.25 -11.80
N ASP A 70 6.90 25.51 -11.94
CA ASP A 70 6.18 26.50 -12.76
C ASP A 70 4.69 26.66 -12.40
N GLY A 71 4.28 26.16 -11.22
CA GLY A 71 2.92 26.26 -10.73
C GLY A 71 2.64 27.57 -9.98
N LYS A 72 1.36 27.99 -9.94
CA LYS A 72 0.90 29.07 -9.04
C LYS A 72 1.14 28.70 -7.58
N SER A 73 1.08 27.41 -7.24
CA SER A 73 1.52 26.87 -5.96
C SER A 73 2.83 26.10 -6.14
N LYS A 74 3.79 26.26 -5.22
CA LYS A 74 5.06 25.53 -5.24
C LYS A 74 4.92 24.07 -4.81
N GLN A 75 3.81 23.71 -4.19
CA GLN A 75 3.54 22.36 -3.68
C GLN A 75 2.07 22.02 -3.84
N VAL A 76 1.78 20.73 -3.94
CA VAL A 76 0.44 20.15 -3.91
C VAL A 76 0.40 19.01 -2.91
N THR A 77 -0.68 18.92 -2.13
CA THR A 77 -0.90 17.80 -1.20
C THR A 77 -1.06 16.51 -2.00
N ALA A 78 -0.27 15.50 -1.67
CA ALA A 78 -0.40 14.16 -2.24
C ALA A 78 -1.45 13.38 -1.43
N VAL A 79 -2.44 12.83 -2.11
CA VAL A 79 -3.56 12.09 -1.50
C VAL A 79 -3.67 10.69 -2.09
N ALA A 80 -4.25 9.77 -1.34
CA ALA A 80 -4.45 8.39 -1.78
C ALA A 80 -5.39 8.31 -2.99
N LYS A 81 -4.97 7.59 -4.04
CA LYS A 81 -5.76 7.37 -5.27
C LYS A 81 -6.97 6.48 -5.03
N SER A 82 -6.85 5.52 -4.13
CA SER A 82 -7.91 4.61 -3.67
C SER A 82 -7.70 4.31 -2.18
N ASP A 83 -8.57 3.51 -1.58
CA ASP A 83 -8.36 3.06 -0.21
C ASP A 83 -7.08 2.24 -0.11
N PHE A 84 -6.25 2.55 0.88
CA PHE A 84 -5.00 1.85 1.15
C PHE A 84 -5.16 0.96 2.36
N ASN A 85 -5.37 -0.33 2.10
CA ASN A 85 -5.51 -1.35 3.12
C ASN A 85 -4.23 -2.17 3.24
N ILE A 86 -3.86 -2.50 4.46
CA ILE A 86 -2.76 -3.42 4.78
C ILE A 86 -3.26 -4.54 5.66
N ILE A 87 -2.62 -5.70 5.58
CA ILE A 87 -2.85 -6.79 6.52
C ILE A 87 -1.79 -6.72 7.60
N GLN A 88 -2.21 -6.72 8.85
CA GLN A 88 -1.32 -6.65 10.01
C GLN A 88 -1.84 -7.53 11.14
N LYS A 89 -0.97 -7.83 12.11
CA LYS A 89 -1.43 -8.44 13.38
C LYS A 89 -2.36 -7.49 14.12
N ILE A 90 -3.37 -8.02 14.76
CA ILE A 90 -4.25 -7.26 15.66
C ILE A 90 -3.37 -6.57 16.70
N ASP A 91 -3.70 -5.33 17.05
CA ASP A 91 -2.94 -4.44 17.97
C ASP A 91 -1.54 -3.99 17.47
N ALA A 92 -1.12 -4.38 16.27
CA ALA A 92 0.09 -3.82 15.69
C ALA A 92 -0.11 -2.36 15.27
N ASN A 93 0.82 -1.47 15.68
CA ASN A 93 0.80 -0.07 15.22
C ASN A 93 1.81 0.11 14.09
N ASN A 94 1.41 -0.26 12.88
CA ASN A 94 2.25 -0.22 11.68
C ASN A 94 2.16 1.10 10.90
N SER A 95 1.45 2.11 11.40
CA SER A 95 1.36 3.43 10.75
C SER A 95 2.73 4.11 10.57
N LYS A 96 3.70 3.79 11.42
CA LYS A 96 5.09 4.28 11.35
C LYS A 96 5.92 3.62 10.25
N HIS A 97 5.42 2.52 9.67
CA HIS A 97 6.09 1.77 8.61
C HIS A 97 5.61 2.13 7.20
N ILE A 98 4.85 3.21 7.07
CA ILE A 98 4.45 3.75 5.78
C ILE A 98 5.51 4.74 5.29
N LYS A 99 6.20 4.36 4.22
CA LYS A 99 7.13 5.24 3.52
C LYS A 99 6.41 5.97 2.40
N VAL A 100 6.41 7.29 2.45
CA VAL A 100 5.84 8.14 1.41
C VAL A 100 6.97 8.75 0.60
N THR A 101 6.93 8.54 -0.71
CA THR A 101 7.85 9.16 -1.67
C THR A 101 7.04 10.03 -2.63
N THR A 102 7.37 11.31 -2.71
CA THR A 102 6.73 12.24 -3.66
C THR A 102 7.72 12.65 -4.74
N ASN A 103 7.22 12.82 -5.95
CA ASN A 103 7.99 13.25 -7.11
C ASN A 103 7.71 14.72 -7.39
N GLN A 104 8.71 15.42 -7.93
CA GLN A 104 8.51 16.74 -8.50
C GLN A 104 7.68 16.62 -9.78
N VAL A 105 6.66 17.48 -9.91
CA VAL A 105 5.76 17.52 -11.07
C VAL A 105 5.75 18.90 -11.72
N GLN A 106 5.45 18.92 -13.01
CA GLN A 106 5.40 20.15 -13.81
C GLN A 106 3.97 20.67 -13.92
N ALA A 107 3.74 21.95 -13.68
CA ALA A 107 2.43 22.56 -13.91
C ALA A 107 2.09 22.71 -15.40
N PRO A 108 0.80 22.58 -15.82
CA PRO A 108 -0.36 22.40 -14.95
C PRO A 108 -0.44 20.98 -14.40
N VAL A 109 -0.95 20.84 -13.16
CA VAL A 109 -1.18 19.55 -12.48
C VAL A 109 -2.67 19.38 -12.25
N ASN A 110 -3.23 18.25 -12.68
CA ASN A 110 -4.63 17.91 -12.44
C ASN A 110 -4.79 17.10 -11.15
N SER A 111 -5.99 17.09 -10.57
CA SER A 111 -6.28 16.37 -9.32
C SER A 111 -6.14 14.84 -9.40
N SER A 112 -5.93 14.26 -10.58
CA SER A 112 -5.71 12.82 -10.79
C SER A 112 -4.27 12.48 -11.16
N ASP A 113 -3.41 13.49 -11.36
CA ASP A 113 -2.02 13.26 -11.78
C ASP A 113 -1.22 12.60 -10.66
N LYS A 114 -0.44 11.57 -11.03
CA LYS A 114 0.42 10.85 -10.08
C LYS A 114 1.53 11.77 -9.59
N VAL A 115 1.63 11.91 -8.27
CA VAL A 115 2.62 12.77 -7.61
C VAL A 115 3.49 12.02 -6.61
N GLY A 116 3.28 10.72 -6.43
CA GLY A 116 4.09 9.93 -5.52
C GLY A 116 3.57 8.52 -5.33
N THR A 117 4.14 7.86 -4.33
CA THR A 117 3.78 6.50 -3.90
C THR A 117 3.91 6.38 -2.39
N ALA A 118 2.98 5.70 -1.76
CA ALA A 118 3.09 5.23 -0.39
C ALA A 118 3.35 3.73 -0.40
N THR A 119 4.35 3.25 0.33
CA THR A 119 4.72 1.84 0.43
C THR A 119 4.68 1.41 1.89
N PHE A 120 4.10 0.27 2.16
CA PHE A 120 4.10 -0.32 3.49
C PHE A 120 5.30 -1.26 3.64
N GLU A 121 6.20 -0.94 4.56
CA GLU A 121 7.37 -1.75 4.89
C GLU A 121 7.12 -2.50 6.21
N ASP A 122 6.50 -3.69 6.15
CA ASP A 122 6.31 -4.50 7.34
C ASP A 122 7.64 -5.15 7.75
N LYS A 123 8.12 -4.81 8.94
CA LYS A 123 9.31 -5.40 9.55
C LYS A 123 9.00 -6.60 10.45
N SER A 124 7.74 -6.89 10.65
CA SER A 124 7.25 -7.99 11.50
C SER A 124 6.67 -9.16 10.70
N LEU A 125 7.10 -9.31 9.45
CA LEU A 125 6.69 -10.40 8.58
C LEU A 125 6.95 -11.75 9.22
N VAL A 126 5.99 -12.66 9.07
CA VAL A 126 6.08 -14.05 9.54
C VAL A 126 6.27 -14.96 8.32
N GLY A 127 7.14 -15.96 8.43
CA GLY A 127 7.46 -16.88 7.34
C GLY A 127 8.34 -16.22 6.26
N GLU A 128 8.13 -16.62 5.01
CA GLU A 128 8.90 -16.14 3.85
C GLU A 128 8.57 -14.70 3.42
N GLY A 129 7.62 -14.06 4.09
CA GLY A 129 7.18 -12.70 3.76
C GLY A 129 6.23 -12.63 2.57
N TYR A 130 6.46 -11.67 1.68
CA TYR A 130 5.63 -11.50 0.49
C TYR A 130 5.94 -12.55 -0.58
N LEU A 131 4.91 -12.98 -1.30
CA LEU A 131 5.10 -13.90 -2.42
C LEU A 131 6.04 -13.30 -3.47
N PRO A 132 6.86 -14.14 -4.13
CA PRO A 132 7.67 -13.70 -5.26
C PRO A 132 6.81 -12.94 -6.29
N ASN A 133 7.30 -11.80 -6.76
CA ASN A 133 6.65 -10.92 -7.73
C ASN A 133 5.44 -10.09 -7.22
N GLN A 134 5.00 -10.22 -6.00
CA GLN A 134 3.95 -9.33 -5.45
C GLN A 134 4.50 -8.04 -4.83
N GLY A 135 5.73 -8.08 -4.29
CA GLY A 135 6.34 -6.95 -3.63
C GLY A 135 5.60 -6.47 -2.38
N MET A 136 6.06 -5.35 -1.84
CA MET A 136 5.42 -4.72 -0.68
C MET A 136 4.11 -4.02 -1.10
N PRO A 137 3.07 -4.04 -0.26
CA PRO A 137 1.85 -3.27 -0.52
C PRO A 137 2.17 -1.81 -0.80
N SER A 138 1.69 -1.29 -1.92
CA SER A 138 1.94 0.07 -2.35
C SER A 138 0.69 0.72 -2.92
N MET A 139 0.62 2.06 -2.78
CA MET A 139 -0.49 2.89 -3.23
C MET A 139 0.04 4.07 -4.01
N GLU A 140 -0.54 4.35 -5.17
CA GLU A 140 -0.28 5.60 -5.89
C GLU A 140 -0.87 6.79 -5.15
N LEU A 141 -0.08 7.86 -5.04
CA LEU A 141 -0.53 9.14 -4.56
C LEU A 141 -0.77 10.07 -5.74
N VAL A 142 -1.90 10.75 -5.72
CA VAL A 142 -2.31 11.71 -6.73
C VAL A 142 -2.40 13.12 -6.14
N ALA A 143 -2.40 14.14 -7.00
CA ALA A 143 -2.58 15.51 -6.56
C ALA A 143 -3.97 15.71 -5.95
N GLY A 144 -4.05 16.23 -4.73
CA GLY A 144 -5.30 16.48 -4.02
C GLY A 144 -6.10 17.68 -4.56
N LYS A 145 -5.47 18.50 -5.39
CA LYS A 145 -6.10 19.64 -6.07
C LYS A 145 -5.38 19.98 -7.35
N GLU A 146 -6.06 20.70 -8.25
CA GLU A 146 -5.46 21.27 -9.45
C GLU A 146 -4.45 22.38 -9.11
N VAL A 147 -3.33 22.43 -9.84
CA VAL A 147 -2.36 23.53 -9.78
C VAL A 147 -2.16 24.10 -11.18
N LYS A 148 -2.65 25.30 -11.42
CA LYS A 148 -2.50 26.00 -12.68
C LYS A 148 -1.06 26.49 -12.87
N LYS A 149 -0.65 26.62 -14.12
CA LYS A 149 0.64 27.21 -14.48
C LYS A 149 0.77 28.64 -13.97
N SER A 150 1.94 29.02 -13.54
CA SER A 150 2.26 30.40 -13.14
C SER A 150 2.32 31.33 -14.34
N PHE A 151 2.34 32.63 -14.09
CA PHE A 151 2.49 33.63 -15.16
C PHE A 151 3.84 33.48 -15.83
N PHE A 152 3.92 33.65 -17.18
CA PHE A 152 5.07 33.29 -17.99
C PHE A 152 6.36 34.02 -17.58
N LEU A 153 6.32 35.29 -17.19
CA LEU A 153 7.49 36.06 -16.73
C LEU A 153 8.11 35.46 -15.46
N LYS A 154 7.27 34.94 -14.54
CA LYS A 154 7.76 34.25 -13.33
C LYS A 154 8.40 32.90 -13.66
N VAL A 155 7.85 32.18 -14.62
CA VAL A 155 8.42 30.94 -15.14
C VAL A 155 9.78 31.21 -15.78
N TRP A 156 9.86 32.20 -16.67
CA TRP A 156 11.10 32.60 -17.32
C TRP A 156 12.17 33.04 -16.31
N TRP A 157 11.81 33.85 -15.31
CA TRP A 157 12.72 34.29 -14.25
C TRP A 157 13.24 33.12 -13.42
N ASN A 158 12.39 32.16 -13.03
CA ASN A 158 12.82 30.97 -12.29
C ASN A 158 13.81 30.11 -13.12
N HIS A 159 13.55 29.93 -14.41
CA HIS A 159 14.47 29.21 -15.31
C HIS A 159 15.80 29.94 -15.47
N PHE A 160 15.77 31.25 -15.57
CA PHE A 160 16.98 32.07 -15.65
C PHE A 160 17.81 31.95 -14.35
N VAL A 161 17.21 32.07 -13.20
CA VAL A 161 17.90 31.93 -11.90
C VAL A 161 18.48 30.51 -11.72
N ASN A 162 17.73 29.48 -12.08
CA ASN A 162 18.24 28.10 -12.02
C ASN A 162 19.45 27.92 -12.98
N PHE A 163 19.35 28.43 -14.19
CA PHE A 163 20.45 28.38 -15.14
C PHE A 163 21.71 29.07 -14.60
N VAL A 164 21.57 30.21 -13.96
CA VAL A 164 22.70 30.95 -13.36
C VAL A 164 23.30 30.16 -12.21
N ASN A 165 22.46 29.57 -11.33
CA ASN A 165 22.92 28.79 -10.16
C ASN A 165 23.57 27.45 -10.53
N GLU A 166 23.25 26.88 -11.69
CA GLU A 166 23.88 25.63 -12.16
C GLU A 166 25.21 25.86 -12.89
N LYS A 167 25.49 27.12 -13.34
CA LYS A 167 26.68 27.45 -14.13
C LYS A 167 27.73 28.30 -13.38
N LEU A 168 27.42 28.75 -12.18
CA LEU A 168 28.31 29.45 -11.26
C LEU A 168 28.61 28.58 -10.03
#